data_89b971b3140cdca7c2a932ff8eccfd84
#
_entry.id   89b971b3140cdca7c2a932ff8eccfd84
#
_cell.length_a   1.000
_cell.length_b   1.000
_cell.length_c   1.000
_cell.angle_alpha   90.00
_cell.angle_beta   90.00
_cell.angle_gamma   90.00
#
_symmetry.space_group_name_H-M   'P 1'
#
loop_
_entity.id
_entity.type
_entity.pdbx_description
1 polymer ?
#
loop_
_entity_poly.entity_id
_entity_poly.type
_entity_poly.pdbx_seq_one_letter_code
_entity_poly.pdbx_strand_id
1 'polypeptide(L)'
;MADRTQGTDLGILLALAYQEFVRELREAHVGAGFHDIGRSDGYVFRALAARPMTVSVLATRLQISKQGAGQIVDDMQRRGYIERRPDPEDKRARLICLSARGEAALSAARNFHRRYERRLVRVHGAAAVATLRAALEAMAGGADQTVDPHLRALYL
;
A
#
# COMPACT_ATOMS: atom_id res chain seq x y z
N MET A 1 44.35 7.31 12.45
CA MET A 1 43.36 8.40 12.60
C MET A 1 42.03 7.87 12.05
N ALA A 2 41.16 7.42 12.94
CA ALA A 2 39.91 6.77 12.55
C ALA A 2 38.95 7.82 11.96
N ASP A 3 38.48 7.53 10.78
CA ASP A 3 37.43 8.29 10.07
C ASP A 3 36.16 8.35 10.91
N ARG A 4 35.86 9.52 11.48
CA ARG A 4 34.69 9.81 12.32
C ARG A 4 33.50 10.29 11.49
N THR A 5 33.29 9.73 10.33
CA THR A 5 32.08 9.94 9.53
C THR A 5 31.25 8.65 9.38
N GLN A 6 31.06 7.91 10.48
CA GLN A 6 30.05 6.87 10.50
C GLN A 6 28.69 7.54 10.80
N GLY A 7 28.05 8.06 9.75
CA GLY A 7 26.61 8.32 9.75
C GLY A 7 25.86 7.00 9.94
N THR A 8 24.60 7.07 10.32
CA THR A 8 23.71 5.90 10.42
C THR A 8 23.71 5.13 9.09
N ASP A 9 23.86 3.81 9.14
CA ASP A 9 23.85 2.95 7.97
C ASP A 9 22.64 3.19 7.08
N LEU A 10 22.83 3.18 5.76
CA LEU A 10 21.76 3.45 4.77
C LEU A 10 20.53 2.56 4.98
N GLY A 11 20.73 1.27 5.28
CA GLY A 11 19.63 0.35 5.56
C GLY A 11 18.78 0.77 6.77
N ILE A 12 19.43 1.28 7.83
CA ILE A 12 18.76 1.82 9.01
C ILE A 12 18.00 3.11 8.66
N LEU A 13 18.60 3.99 7.87
CA LEU A 13 17.95 5.22 7.41
C LEU A 13 16.70 4.93 6.58
N LEU A 14 16.76 3.95 5.68
CA LEU A 14 15.61 3.51 4.89
C LEU A 14 14.48 2.98 5.79
N ALA A 15 14.83 2.15 6.79
CA ALA A 15 13.85 1.62 7.73
C ALA A 15 13.20 2.73 8.56
N LEU A 16 13.97 3.66 9.10
CA LEU A 16 13.47 4.79 9.88
C LEU A 16 12.59 5.72 9.03
N ALA A 17 13.02 6.03 7.81
CA ALA A 17 12.24 6.87 6.88
C ALA A 17 10.91 6.20 6.52
N TYR A 18 10.91 4.87 6.29
CA TYR A 18 9.69 4.12 6.02
C TYR A 18 8.74 4.09 7.23
N GLN A 19 9.27 3.87 8.45
CA GLN A 19 8.46 3.90 9.68
C GLN A 19 7.78 5.26 9.87
N GLU A 20 8.52 6.35 9.67
CA GLU A 20 7.98 7.70 9.78
C GLU A 20 6.92 7.97 8.72
N PHE A 21 7.16 7.58 7.48
CA PHE A 21 6.17 7.67 6.41
C PHE A 21 4.88 6.91 6.74
N VAL A 22 4.97 5.68 7.28
CA VAL A 22 3.81 4.87 7.67
C VAL A 22 3.07 5.50 8.85
N ARG A 23 3.79 6.09 9.81
CA ARG A 23 3.20 6.83 10.94
C ARG A 23 2.34 8.00 10.43
N GLU A 24 2.91 8.86 9.57
CA GLU A 24 2.20 10.00 9.00
C GLU A 24 0.99 9.58 8.15
N LEU A 25 1.12 8.49 7.37
CA LEU A 25 0.01 7.95 6.59
C LEU A 25 -1.15 7.50 7.50
N ARG A 26 -0.84 6.85 8.63
CA ARG A 26 -1.85 6.47 9.63
C ARG A 26 -2.56 7.70 10.21
N GLU A 27 -1.80 8.70 10.59
CA GLU A 27 -2.36 9.95 11.11
C GLU A 27 -3.27 10.62 10.09
N ALA A 28 -2.90 10.61 8.81
CA ALA A 28 -3.73 11.12 7.74
C ALA A 28 -5.03 10.32 7.55
N HIS A 29 -4.99 8.99 7.71
CA HIS A 29 -6.20 8.17 7.70
C HIS A 29 -7.10 8.47 8.91
N VAL A 30 -6.52 8.52 10.11
CA VAL A 30 -7.26 8.87 11.35
C VAL A 30 -7.91 10.25 11.21
N GLY A 31 -7.18 11.26 10.72
CA GLY A 31 -7.70 12.59 10.48
C GLY A 31 -8.81 12.65 9.42
N ALA A 32 -8.88 11.66 8.53
CA ALA A 32 -9.95 11.48 7.55
C ALA A 32 -11.11 10.59 8.04
N GLY A 33 -11.09 10.13 9.30
CA GLY A 33 -12.14 9.31 9.91
C GLY A 33 -11.95 7.79 9.74
N PHE A 34 -10.76 7.34 9.30
CA PHE A 34 -10.45 5.92 9.12
C PHE A 34 -9.49 5.43 10.21
N HIS A 35 -10.04 4.99 11.35
CA HIS A 35 -9.27 4.59 12.54
C HIS A 35 -8.84 3.13 12.55
N ASP A 36 -9.37 2.31 11.65
CA ASP A 36 -9.29 0.85 11.63
C ASP A 36 -8.62 0.28 10.37
N ILE A 37 -7.78 1.09 9.68
CA ILE A 37 -6.99 0.64 8.53
C ILE A 37 -5.90 -0.32 9.00
N GLY A 38 -5.93 -1.55 8.48
CA GLY A 38 -4.92 -2.58 8.72
C GLY A 38 -3.67 -2.40 7.83
N ARG A 39 -2.59 -3.10 8.21
CA ARG A 39 -1.31 -3.03 7.46
C ARG A 39 -1.44 -3.48 6.00
N SER A 40 -2.26 -4.50 5.74
CA SER A 40 -2.49 -5.07 4.41
C SER A 40 -3.47 -4.31 3.55
N ASP A 41 -4.33 -3.50 4.17
CA ASP A 41 -5.46 -2.89 3.48
C ASP A 41 -5.03 -2.02 2.31
N GLY A 42 -3.92 -1.29 2.45
CA GLY A 42 -3.39 -0.43 1.40
C GLY A 42 -3.08 -1.17 0.09
N TYR A 43 -2.63 -2.40 0.20
CA TYR A 43 -2.33 -3.24 -0.97
C TYR A 43 -3.61 -3.77 -1.62
N VAL A 44 -4.56 -4.19 -0.80
CA VAL A 44 -5.88 -4.64 -1.28
C VAL A 44 -6.61 -3.48 -1.94
N PHE A 45 -6.61 -2.28 -1.34
CA PHE A 45 -7.17 -1.08 -1.95
C PHE A 45 -6.56 -0.81 -3.32
N ARG A 46 -5.24 -0.89 -3.44
CA ARG A 46 -4.53 -0.67 -4.71
C ARG A 46 -4.89 -1.72 -5.75
N ALA A 47 -4.94 -3.00 -5.36
CA ALA A 47 -5.30 -4.08 -6.26
C ALA A 47 -6.74 -3.93 -6.79
N LEU A 48 -7.69 -3.60 -5.91
CA LEU A 48 -9.11 -3.45 -6.25
C LEU A 48 -9.42 -2.13 -6.97
N ALA A 49 -8.60 -1.09 -6.80
CA ALA A 49 -8.76 0.18 -7.51
C ALA A 49 -8.66 0.03 -9.03
N ALA A 50 -7.94 -0.98 -9.52
CA ALA A 50 -7.80 -1.23 -10.96
C ALA A 50 -9.06 -1.89 -11.54
N ARG A 51 -9.61 -2.88 -10.85
CA ARG A 51 -10.84 -3.58 -11.23
C ARG A 51 -11.31 -4.53 -10.12
N PRO A 52 -12.60 -4.86 -10.05
CA PRO A 52 -13.11 -5.97 -9.26
C PRO A 52 -12.43 -7.29 -9.65
N MET A 53 -12.25 -8.20 -8.69
CA MET A 53 -11.64 -9.50 -8.93
C MET A 53 -12.13 -10.54 -7.92
N THR A 54 -11.85 -11.82 -8.18
CA THR A 54 -12.11 -12.88 -7.21
C THR A 54 -11.04 -12.91 -6.11
N VAL A 55 -11.35 -13.52 -4.96
CA VAL A 55 -10.38 -13.74 -3.88
C VAL A 55 -9.16 -14.53 -4.37
N SER A 56 -9.35 -15.48 -5.29
CA SER A 56 -8.24 -16.27 -5.86
C SER A 56 -7.29 -15.41 -6.68
N VAL A 57 -7.81 -14.48 -7.49
CA VAL A 57 -7.00 -13.52 -8.26
C VAL A 57 -6.26 -12.57 -7.32
N LEU A 58 -6.93 -12.09 -6.25
CA LEU A 58 -6.29 -11.27 -5.23
C LEU A 58 -5.14 -12.02 -4.56
N ALA A 59 -5.35 -13.26 -4.16
CA ALA A 59 -4.32 -14.10 -3.54
C ALA A 59 -3.07 -14.23 -4.41
N THR A 60 -3.27 -14.48 -5.72
CA THR A 60 -2.17 -14.55 -6.70
C THR A 60 -1.43 -13.21 -6.79
N ARG A 61 -2.16 -12.08 -6.88
CA ARG A 61 -1.55 -10.75 -6.96
C ARG A 61 -0.75 -10.38 -5.72
N LEU A 62 -1.25 -10.76 -4.55
CA LEU A 62 -0.59 -10.49 -3.27
C LEU A 62 0.45 -11.55 -2.91
N GLN A 63 0.61 -12.60 -3.73
CA GLN A 63 1.50 -13.74 -3.48
C GLN A 63 1.29 -14.41 -2.11
N ILE A 64 0.05 -14.50 -1.68
CA ILE A 64 -0.37 -15.14 -0.43
C ILE A 64 -1.29 -16.32 -0.71
N SER A 65 -1.55 -17.14 0.32
CA SER A 65 -2.51 -18.23 0.20
C SER A 65 -3.93 -17.70 -0.05
N LYS A 66 -4.76 -18.48 -0.75
CA LYS A 66 -6.19 -18.16 -0.94
C LYS A 66 -6.91 -18.00 0.39
N GLN A 67 -6.55 -18.83 1.39
CA GLN A 67 -7.11 -18.73 2.74
C GLN A 67 -6.73 -17.40 3.39
N GLY A 68 -5.47 -16.98 3.32
CA GLY A 68 -5.00 -15.70 3.85
C GLY A 68 -5.69 -14.52 3.17
N ALA A 69 -5.81 -14.55 1.84
CA ALA A 69 -6.56 -13.52 1.10
C ALA A 69 -8.04 -13.49 1.53
N GLY A 70 -8.65 -14.67 1.74
CA GLY A 70 -10.02 -14.77 2.24
C GLY A 70 -10.21 -14.11 3.60
N GLN A 71 -9.31 -14.38 4.55
CA GLN A 71 -9.35 -13.77 5.89
C GLN A 71 -9.24 -12.24 5.84
N ILE A 72 -8.33 -11.71 5.02
CA ILE A 72 -8.18 -10.27 4.83
C ILE A 72 -9.46 -9.66 4.24
N VAL A 73 -10.01 -10.28 3.20
CA VAL A 73 -11.23 -9.80 2.55
C VAL A 73 -12.42 -9.83 3.50
N ASP A 74 -12.59 -10.90 4.30
CA ASP A 74 -13.66 -11.03 5.28
C ASP A 74 -13.55 -9.96 6.37
N ASP A 75 -12.34 -9.69 6.84
CA ASP A 75 -12.08 -8.64 7.80
C ASP A 75 -12.36 -7.25 7.24
N MET A 76 -11.85 -6.94 6.05
CA MET A 76 -12.12 -5.66 5.36
C MET A 76 -13.60 -5.48 5.02
N GLN A 77 -14.32 -6.56 4.70
CA GLN A 77 -15.77 -6.51 4.48
C GLN A 77 -16.51 -6.20 5.79
N ARG A 78 -16.14 -6.82 6.92
CA ARG A 78 -16.73 -6.52 8.23
C ARG A 78 -16.54 -5.06 8.64
N ARG A 79 -15.37 -4.48 8.31
CA ARG A 79 -15.06 -3.05 8.53
C ARG A 79 -15.67 -2.13 7.47
N GLY A 80 -16.38 -2.69 6.48
CA GLY A 80 -17.12 -1.95 5.46
C GLY A 80 -16.28 -1.37 4.32
N TYR A 81 -15.03 -1.81 4.13
CA TYR A 81 -14.15 -1.34 3.04
C TYR A 81 -14.34 -2.08 1.73
N ILE A 82 -14.80 -3.31 1.79
CA ILE A 82 -15.01 -4.19 0.64
C ILE A 82 -16.46 -4.67 0.61
N GLU A 83 -16.98 -4.86 -0.57
CA GLU A 83 -18.24 -5.54 -0.81
C GLU A 83 -18.05 -6.67 -1.83
N ARG A 84 -18.95 -7.67 -1.77
CA ARG A 84 -19.00 -8.77 -2.73
C ARG A 84 -20.17 -8.60 -3.65
N ARG A 85 -19.93 -8.76 -4.95
CA ARG A 85 -20.95 -8.69 -6.00
C ARG A 85 -20.97 -9.99 -6.80
N PRO A 86 -22.11 -10.41 -7.36
CA PRO A 86 -22.13 -11.49 -8.36
C PRO A 86 -21.23 -11.14 -9.54
N ASP A 87 -20.52 -12.13 -10.08
CA ASP A 87 -19.83 -11.95 -11.35
C ASP A 87 -20.87 -11.95 -12.48
N PRO A 88 -20.89 -10.94 -13.36
CA PRO A 88 -21.81 -10.90 -14.48
C PRO A 88 -21.57 -12.03 -15.50
N GLU A 89 -20.33 -12.54 -15.58
CA GLU A 89 -19.95 -13.59 -16.53
C GLU A 89 -20.04 -15.01 -15.93
N ASP A 90 -19.94 -15.13 -14.59
CA ASP A 90 -20.10 -16.40 -13.88
C ASP A 90 -20.95 -16.22 -12.62
N LYS A 91 -22.22 -16.60 -12.70
CA LYS A 91 -23.17 -16.49 -11.58
C LYS A 91 -22.75 -17.27 -10.31
N ARG A 92 -21.83 -18.22 -10.43
CA ARG A 92 -21.28 -18.99 -9.29
C ARG A 92 -20.11 -18.29 -8.60
N ALA A 93 -19.47 -17.34 -9.29
CA ALA A 93 -18.36 -16.57 -8.78
C ALA A 93 -18.84 -15.31 -8.05
N ARG A 94 -18.01 -14.85 -7.12
CA ARG A 94 -18.19 -13.57 -6.42
C ARG A 94 -16.96 -12.70 -6.65
N LEU A 95 -17.20 -11.52 -7.15
CA LEU A 95 -16.17 -10.47 -7.26
C LEU A 95 -16.14 -9.67 -5.97
N ILE A 96 -14.95 -9.34 -5.53
CA ILE A 96 -14.69 -8.34 -4.48
C ILE A 96 -14.39 -7.00 -5.15
N CYS A 97 -14.92 -5.94 -4.59
CA CYS A 97 -14.70 -4.57 -5.03
C CYS A 97 -14.66 -3.63 -3.82
N LEU A 98 -14.14 -2.44 -4.01
CA LEU A 98 -14.19 -1.42 -2.97
C LEU A 98 -15.65 -0.97 -2.76
N SER A 99 -16.02 -0.80 -1.51
CA SER A 99 -17.24 -0.07 -1.13
C SER A 99 -17.01 1.45 -1.25
N ALA A 100 -18.05 2.26 -1.08
CA ALA A 100 -17.91 3.71 -0.99
C ALA A 100 -16.92 4.13 0.13
N ARG A 101 -16.94 3.42 1.28
CA ARG A 101 -15.96 3.65 2.38
C ARG A 101 -14.54 3.28 1.95
N GLY A 102 -14.37 2.17 1.20
CA GLY A 102 -13.07 1.74 0.67
C GLY A 102 -12.50 2.75 -0.34
N GLU A 103 -13.33 3.25 -1.25
CA GLU A 103 -12.94 4.29 -2.20
C GLU A 103 -12.53 5.60 -1.49
N ALA A 104 -13.26 6.00 -0.45
CA ALA A 104 -12.93 7.18 0.34
C ALA A 104 -11.60 7.00 1.09
N ALA A 105 -11.34 5.83 1.69
CA ALA A 105 -10.07 5.52 2.34
C ALA A 105 -8.89 5.54 1.36
N LEU A 106 -9.05 4.93 0.19
CA LEU A 106 -8.04 4.98 -0.88
C LEU A 106 -7.78 6.41 -1.35
N SER A 107 -8.83 7.23 -1.49
CA SER A 107 -8.69 8.64 -1.85
C SER A 107 -7.92 9.43 -0.80
N ALA A 108 -8.16 9.18 0.50
CA ALA A 108 -7.41 9.77 1.59
C ALA A 108 -5.92 9.43 1.52
N ALA A 109 -5.58 8.14 1.26
CA ALA A 109 -4.21 7.69 1.05
C ALA A 109 -3.55 8.40 -0.14
N ARG A 110 -4.23 8.45 -1.30
CA ARG A 110 -3.72 9.15 -2.49
C ARG A 110 -3.48 10.64 -2.25
N ASN A 111 -4.35 11.28 -1.48
CA ASN A 111 -4.18 12.68 -1.08
C ASN A 111 -2.95 12.87 -0.18
N PHE A 112 -2.75 11.96 0.77
CA PHE A 112 -1.55 11.96 1.60
C PHE A 112 -0.29 11.83 0.76
N HIS A 113 -0.19 10.81 -0.12
CA HIS A 113 0.98 10.60 -0.98
C HIS A 113 1.33 11.85 -1.79
N ARG A 114 0.33 12.50 -2.42
CA ARG A 114 0.54 13.74 -3.18
C ARG A 114 1.04 14.90 -2.31
N ARG A 115 0.53 15.05 -1.10
CA ARG A 115 1.00 16.10 -0.17
C ARG A 115 2.40 15.81 0.33
N TYR A 116 2.69 14.56 0.66
CA TYR A 116 3.99 14.11 1.11
C TYR A 116 5.07 14.40 0.05
N GLU A 117 4.84 13.99 -1.19
CA GLU A 117 5.76 14.23 -2.29
C GLU A 117 5.99 15.73 -2.56
N ARG A 118 4.92 16.53 -2.58
CA ARG A 118 5.04 17.99 -2.71
C ARG A 118 5.85 18.61 -1.57
N ARG A 119 5.73 18.10 -0.36
CA ARG A 119 6.55 18.55 0.78
C ARG A 119 8.03 18.22 0.55
N LEU A 120 8.35 17.01 0.12
CA LEU A 120 9.72 16.62 -0.21
C LEU A 120 10.32 17.51 -1.31
N VAL A 121 9.57 17.75 -2.38
CA VAL A 121 10.02 18.65 -3.48
C VAL A 121 10.27 20.07 -2.97
N ARG A 122 9.41 20.58 -2.11
CA ARG A 122 9.58 21.93 -1.54
C ARG A 122 10.83 22.04 -0.66
N VAL A 123 11.17 20.99 0.09
CA VAL A 123 12.29 20.98 1.05
C VAL A 123 13.62 20.67 0.35
N HIS A 124 13.62 19.71 -0.58
CA HIS A 124 14.85 19.15 -1.15
C HIS A 124 15.05 19.50 -2.62
N GLY A 125 14.03 20.05 -3.28
CA GLY A 125 14.05 20.32 -4.72
C GLY A 125 13.60 19.12 -5.58
N ALA A 126 13.08 19.40 -6.75
CA ALA A 126 12.51 18.40 -7.66
C ALA A 126 13.58 17.40 -8.16
N ALA A 127 14.80 17.87 -8.45
CA ALA A 127 15.89 17.02 -8.94
C ALA A 127 16.31 15.97 -7.89
N ALA A 128 16.46 16.36 -6.61
CA ALA A 128 16.82 15.44 -5.56
C ALA A 128 15.73 14.38 -5.32
N VAL A 129 14.45 14.76 -5.37
CA VAL A 129 13.32 13.83 -5.23
C VAL A 129 13.26 12.86 -6.41
N ALA A 130 13.51 13.33 -7.62
CA ALA A 130 13.57 12.47 -8.81
C ALA A 130 14.71 11.44 -8.72
N THR A 131 15.90 11.86 -8.26
CA THR A 131 17.05 10.96 -8.03
C THR A 131 16.75 9.92 -6.96
N LEU A 132 16.15 10.34 -5.83
CA LEU A 132 15.72 9.42 -4.77
C LEU A 132 14.71 8.40 -5.29
N ARG A 133 13.72 8.83 -6.06
CA ARG A 133 12.72 7.94 -6.67
C ARG A 133 13.38 6.89 -7.55
N ALA A 134 14.25 7.31 -8.49
CA ALA A 134 14.96 6.42 -9.39
C ALA A 134 15.82 5.40 -8.63
N ALA A 135 16.51 5.82 -7.56
CA ALA A 135 17.30 4.92 -6.72
C ALA A 135 16.42 3.89 -6.00
N LEU A 136 15.29 4.30 -5.43
CA LEU A 136 14.35 3.40 -4.76
C LEU A 136 13.70 2.42 -5.74
N GLU A 137 13.34 2.87 -6.93
CA GLU A 137 12.80 2.00 -7.99
C GLU A 137 13.82 0.95 -8.45
N ALA A 138 15.08 1.34 -8.62
CA ALA A 138 16.15 0.40 -8.95
C ALA A 138 16.40 -0.62 -7.83
N MET A 139 16.40 -0.18 -6.57
CA MET A 139 16.56 -1.04 -5.39
C MET A 139 15.38 -2.01 -5.22
N ALA A 140 14.16 -1.58 -5.57
CA ALA A 140 12.96 -2.41 -5.53
C ALA A 140 12.89 -3.43 -6.70
N GLY A 141 13.92 -3.55 -7.52
CA GLY A 141 13.99 -4.51 -8.62
C GLY A 141 13.13 -4.14 -9.83
N GLY A 142 12.87 -2.83 -10.05
CA GLY A 142 12.00 -2.38 -11.14
C GLY A 142 10.57 -2.91 -10.95
N ALA A 143 10.03 -2.75 -9.76
CA ALA A 143 8.74 -3.34 -9.36
C ALA A 143 7.71 -3.18 -10.47
N ASP A 144 7.37 -4.27 -11.11
CA ASP A 144 6.17 -4.36 -11.95
C ASP A 144 4.98 -3.96 -11.04
N GLN A 145 4.40 -2.81 -11.31
CA GLN A 145 3.34 -2.23 -10.48
C GLN A 145 2.09 -3.11 -10.40
N THR A 146 2.06 -4.22 -11.12
CA THR A 146 0.95 -5.18 -11.16
C THR A 146 1.09 -6.31 -10.14
N VAL A 147 2.31 -6.60 -9.68
CA VAL A 147 2.60 -7.63 -8.68
C VAL A 147 3.58 -7.05 -7.67
N ASP A 148 3.19 -6.93 -6.41
CA ASP A 148 4.11 -6.55 -5.34
C ASP A 148 4.67 -7.83 -4.69
N PRO A 149 5.86 -8.32 -5.13
CA PRO A 149 6.44 -9.58 -4.65
C PRO A 149 6.89 -9.50 -3.18
N HIS A 150 6.92 -8.32 -2.61
CA HIS A 150 7.45 -8.09 -1.25
C HIS A 150 6.39 -8.06 -0.16
N LEU A 151 5.10 -8.16 -0.52
CA LEU A 151 4.01 -8.20 0.47
C LEU A 151 4.16 -9.36 1.44
N ARG A 152 4.68 -10.49 0.99
CA ARG A 152 4.93 -11.66 1.84
C ARG A 152 5.89 -11.35 3.00
N ALA A 153 6.89 -10.49 2.78
CA ALA A 153 7.87 -10.10 3.78
C ALA A 153 7.31 -9.11 4.83
N LEU A 154 6.22 -8.41 4.52
CA LEU A 154 5.57 -7.47 5.45
C LEU A 154 4.54 -8.16 6.37
N TYR A 155 4.25 -9.46 6.13
CA TYR A 155 3.33 -10.29 6.92
C TYR A 155 4.04 -11.23 7.90
N LEU A 156 5.36 -11.32 7.84
CA LEU A 156 6.19 -12.02 8.80
C LEU A 156 6.80 -11.00 9.77
#